data_41fb675c9eb5a3f69e95331dd3d8711f
#
_entry.id   41fb675c9eb5a3f69e95331dd3d8711f
#
_cell.length_a   1.000
_cell.length_b   1.000
_cell.length_c   1.000
_cell.angle_alpha   90.00
_cell.angle_beta   90.00
_cell.angle_gamma   90.00
#
_symmetry.space_group_name_H-M   'P 1'
#
loop_
_entity.id
_entity.type
_entity.pdbx_description
1 polymer ?
#
loop_
_entity_poly.entity_id
_entity_poly.type
_entity_poly.pdbx_seq_one_letter_code
_entity_poly.pdbx_strand_id
1 'polypeptide(L)'
;MNLEAAANIGEALSGLAIMFTLLFGIRQVMEVNRNRRYEISQTIAQSLENPLVQRGFATFGAMIKHNSTPEELMALPREQKDAANAVIVLMANHAVMTYHRNLSFDLVYSFYNGYLSLIGPSMRRLMQIT
;
A
#
# COMPACT_ATOMS: atom_id res chain seq x y z
N MET A 1 18.43 59.15 -2.26
CA MET A 1 17.86 57.93 -1.65
C MET A 1 18.59 57.72 -0.34
N ASN A 2 17.91 57.78 0.79
CA ASN A 2 18.53 57.58 2.09
C ASN A 2 19.03 56.14 2.23
N LEU A 3 20.23 55.96 2.76
CA LEU A 3 20.81 54.64 3.01
C LEU A 3 19.90 53.75 3.87
N GLU A 4 19.20 54.35 4.81
CA GLU A 4 18.20 53.63 5.63
C GLU A 4 17.00 53.12 4.83
N ALA A 5 16.51 53.88 3.87
CA ALA A 5 15.40 53.46 3.01
C ALA A 5 15.85 52.28 2.10
N ALA A 6 17.10 52.33 1.60
CA ALA A 6 17.65 51.22 0.80
C ALA A 6 17.86 49.94 1.64
N ALA A 7 18.30 50.09 2.90
CA ALA A 7 18.45 48.97 3.82
C ALA A 7 17.10 48.28 4.15
N ASN A 8 16.08 49.10 4.48
CA ASN A 8 14.72 48.61 4.79
C ASN A 8 14.08 47.90 3.59
N ILE A 9 14.29 48.41 2.37
CA ILE A 9 13.80 47.72 1.14
C ILE A 9 14.55 46.41 0.95
N GLY A 10 15.87 46.38 1.16
CA GLY A 10 16.66 45.16 1.07
C GLY A 10 16.22 44.09 2.07
N GLU A 11 15.93 44.46 3.30
CA GLU A 11 15.42 43.57 4.34
C GLU A 11 14.03 43.04 4.01
N ALA A 12 13.12 43.88 3.54
CA ALA A 12 11.78 43.48 3.13
C ALA A 12 11.81 42.52 1.93
N LEU A 13 12.67 42.77 0.95
CA LEU A 13 12.88 41.87 -0.20
C LEU A 13 13.47 40.53 0.22
N SER A 14 14.44 40.53 1.13
CA SER A 14 15.03 39.30 1.70
C SER A 14 14.00 38.48 2.45
N GLY A 15 13.15 39.11 3.27
CA GLY A 15 12.06 38.43 3.96
C GLY A 15 11.05 37.81 3.02
N LEU A 16 10.67 38.52 1.95
CA LEU A 16 9.81 38.02 0.89
C LEU A 16 10.43 36.82 0.17
N ALA A 17 11.72 36.89 -0.20
CA ALA A 17 12.43 35.80 -0.85
C ALA A 17 12.47 34.53 0.01
N ILE A 18 12.71 34.67 1.32
CA ILE A 18 12.67 33.56 2.27
C ILE A 18 11.27 32.95 2.34
N MET A 19 10.22 33.77 2.43
CA MET A 19 8.84 33.28 2.43
C MET A 19 8.49 32.50 1.15
N PHE A 20 8.86 33.02 -0.02
CA PHE A 20 8.63 32.31 -1.28
C PHE A 20 9.39 30.99 -1.34
N THR A 21 10.63 30.97 -0.86
CA THR A 21 11.44 29.74 -0.82
C THR A 21 10.81 28.69 0.08
N LEU A 22 10.32 29.09 1.27
CA LEU A 22 9.64 28.17 2.19
C LEU A 22 8.35 27.63 1.60
N LEU A 23 7.51 28.49 1.01
CA LEU A 23 6.25 28.08 0.38
C LEU A 23 6.50 27.11 -0.79
N PHE A 24 7.51 27.41 -1.61
CA PHE A 24 7.89 26.55 -2.72
C PHE A 24 8.44 25.22 -2.22
N GLY A 25 9.28 25.20 -1.19
CA GLY A 25 9.81 23.99 -0.56
C GLY A 25 8.70 23.12 0.02
N ILE A 26 7.74 23.68 0.73
CA ILE A 26 6.59 22.96 1.28
C ILE A 26 5.78 22.32 0.13
N ARG A 27 5.49 23.10 -0.91
CA ARG A 27 4.74 22.62 -2.07
C ARG A 27 5.47 21.47 -2.78
N GLN A 28 6.78 21.57 -2.93
CA GLN A 28 7.60 20.52 -3.54
C GLN A 28 7.59 19.24 -2.72
N VAL A 29 7.72 19.33 -1.39
CA VAL A 29 7.62 18.16 -0.50
C VAL A 29 6.24 17.50 -0.59
N MET A 30 5.17 18.31 -0.62
CA MET A 30 3.79 17.78 -0.78
C MET A 30 3.62 17.06 -2.12
N GLU A 31 4.18 17.59 -3.20
CA GLU A 31 4.11 16.98 -4.53
C GLU A 31 4.90 15.68 -4.61
N VAL A 32 6.10 15.62 -4.05
CA VAL A 32 6.92 14.40 -3.95
C VAL A 32 6.17 13.32 -3.16
N ASN A 33 5.56 13.67 -2.03
CA ASN A 33 4.80 12.73 -1.22
C ASN A 33 3.55 12.22 -1.95
N ARG A 34 2.88 13.08 -2.72
CA ARG A 34 1.72 12.69 -3.54
C ARG A 34 2.13 11.71 -4.65
N ASN A 35 3.21 12.01 -5.36
CA ASN A 35 3.72 11.15 -6.43
C ASN A 35 4.17 9.79 -5.89
N ARG A 36 4.84 9.75 -4.75
CA ARG A 36 5.24 8.52 -4.08
C ARG A 36 4.04 7.63 -3.72
N ARG A 37 2.96 8.24 -3.20
CA ARG A 37 1.72 7.50 -2.90
C ARG A 37 1.08 6.93 -4.18
N TYR A 38 1.13 7.67 -5.27
CA TYR A 38 0.61 7.23 -6.55
C TYR A 38 1.41 6.04 -7.12
N GLU A 39 2.74 6.11 -7.12
CA GLU A 39 3.62 5.03 -7.55
C GLU A 39 3.39 3.75 -6.75
N ILE A 40 3.27 3.87 -5.43
CA ILE A 40 2.97 2.75 -4.54
C ILE A 40 1.60 2.14 -4.87
N SER A 41 0.59 2.97 -5.09
CA SER A 41 -0.75 2.49 -5.48
C SER A 41 -0.72 1.71 -6.79
N GLN A 42 0.01 2.19 -7.78
CA GLN A 42 0.19 1.49 -9.04
C GLN A 42 0.90 0.14 -8.84
N THR A 43 1.94 0.10 -8.04
CA THR A 43 2.68 -1.14 -7.74
C THR A 43 1.78 -2.19 -7.10
N ILE A 44 0.93 -1.78 -6.14
CA ILE A 44 -0.05 -2.70 -5.52
C ILE A 44 -1.07 -3.18 -6.56
N ALA A 45 -1.64 -2.27 -7.36
CA ALA A 45 -2.60 -2.62 -8.38
C ALA A 45 -2.02 -3.62 -9.39
N GLN A 46 -0.81 -3.36 -9.91
CA GLN A 46 -0.11 -4.26 -10.83
C GLN A 46 0.16 -5.65 -10.20
N SER A 47 0.50 -5.67 -8.90
CA SER A 47 0.70 -6.93 -8.19
C SER A 47 -0.58 -7.76 -8.10
N LEU A 48 -1.73 -7.10 -7.93
CA LEU A 48 -3.05 -7.75 -7.90
C LEU A 48 -3.54 -8.18 -9.29
N GLU A 49 -3.07 -7.52 -10.36
CA GLU A 49 -3.37 -7.90 -11.74
C GLU A 49 -2.58 -9.12 -12.22
N ASN A 50 -1.59 -9.58 -11.47
CA ASN A 50 -0.81 -10.76 -11.80
C ASN A 50 -1.73 -11.99 -11.91
N PRO A 51 -1.74 -12.71 -13.07
CA PRO A 51 -2.64 -13.86 -13.28
C PRO A 51 -2.49 -14.97 -12.22
N LEU A 52 -1.29 -15.18 -11.70
CA LEU A 52 -1.05 -16.15 -10.65
C LEU A 52 -1.73 -15.74 -9.33
N VAL A 53 -1.66 -14.46 -8.99
CA VAL A 53 -2.32 -13.89 -7.81
C VAL A 53 -3.84 -13.96 -7.96
N GLN A 54 -4.38 -13.63 -9.14
CA GLN A 54 -5.82 -13.71 -9.40
C GLN A 54 -6.33 -15.16 -9.27
N ARG A 55 -5.60 -16.14 -9.82
CA ARG A 55 -5.91 -17.56 -9.62
C ARG A 55 -5.86 -17.96 -8.14
N GLY A 56 -4.90 -17.44 -7.40
CA GLY A 56 -4.80 -17.67 -5.96
C GLY A 56 -6.02 -17.17 -5.20
N PHE A 57 -6.48 -15.95 -5.48
CA PHE A 57 -7.71 -15.41 -4.90
C PHE A 57 -8.94 -16.25 -5.29
N ALA A 58 -9.04 -16.70 -6.53
CA ALA A 58 -10.11 -17.59 -6.98
C ALA A 58 -10.08 -18.92 -6.22
N THR A 59 -8.89 -19.49 -6.00
CA THR A 59 -8.70 -20.72 -5.21
C THR A 59 -9.17 -20.52 -3.77
N PHE A 60 -8.77 -19.44 -3.09
CA PHE A 60 -9.26 -19.14 -1.75
C PHE A 60 -10.76 -18.92 -1.72
N GLY A 61 -11.33 -18.19 -2.69
CA GLY A 61 -12.77 -17.97 -2.79
C GLY A 61 -13.55 -19.27 -2.94
N ALA A 62 -13.07 -20.22 -3.75
CA ALA A 62 -13.67 -21.54 -3.89
C ALA A 62 -13.61 -22.35 -2.59
N MET A 63 -12.45 -22.35 -1.92
CA MET A 63 -12.27 -23.06 -0.65
C MET A 63 -13.20 -22.53 0.44
N ILE A 64 -13.36 -21.19 0.54
CA ILE A 64 -14.25 -20.55 1.49
C ILE A 64 -15.71 -20.98 1.22
N LYS A 65 -16.11 -20.94 -0.04
CA LYS A 65 -17.48 -21.31 -0.45
C LYS A 65 -17.82 -22.76 -0.10
N HIS A 66 -16.84 -23.66 -0.20
CA HIS A 66 -16.97 -25.08 0.12
C HIS A 66 -16.67 -25.43 1.58
N ASN A 67 -16.34 -24.44 2.42
CA ASN A 67 -15.95 -24.64 3.81
C ASN A 67 -14.83 -25.68 3.99
N SER A 68 -13.86 -25.62 3.07
CA SER A 68 -12.77 -26.58 2.95
C SER A 68 -11.88 -26.66 4.19
N THR A 69 -11.38 -27.85 4.48
CA THR A 69 -10.47 -28.10 5.60
C THR A 69 -9.00 -27.81 5.22
N PRO A 70 -8.10 -27.67 6.21
CA PRO A 70 -6.66 -27.55 5.93
C PRO A 70 -6.08 -28.71 5.15
N GLU A 71 -6.59 -29.93 5.38
CA GLU A 71 -6.17 -31.13 4.68
C GLU A 71 -6.55 -31.08 3.19
N GLU A 72 -7.74 -30.55 2.88
CA GLU A 72 -8.17 -30.32 1.49
C GLU A 72 -7.28 -29.29 0.78
N LEU A 73 -6.81 -28.26 1.49
CA LEU A 73 -5.82 -27.32 0.96
C LEU A 73 -4.52 -28.03 0.59
N MET A 74 -4.07 -28.95 1.45
CA MET A 74 -2.87 -29.74 1.21
C MET A 74 -3.03 -30.74 0.08
N ALA A 75 -4.25 -31.15 -0.21
CA ALA A 75 -4.59 -32.07 -1.31
C ALA A 75 -4.77 -31.38 -2.68
N LEU A 76 -4.79 -30.04 -2.73
CA LEU A 76 -4.93 -29.30 -3.97
C LEU A 76 -3.83 -29.67 -5.01
N PRO A 77 -4.14 -29.59 -6.31
CA PRO A 77 -3.13 -29.66 -7.35
C PRO A 77 -2.02 -28.63 -7.16
N ARG A 78 -0.79 -28.97 -7.56
CA ARG A 78 0.39 -28.13 -7.37
C ARG A 78 0.20 -26.70 -7.89
N GLU A 79 -0.42 -26.56 -9.08
CA GLU A 79 -0.66 -25.22 -9.68
C GLU A 79 -1.56 -24.34 -8.81
N GLN A 80 -2.59 -24.92 -8.17
CA GLN A 80 -3.47 -24.19 -7.26
C GLN A 80 -2.78 -23.83 -5.94
N LYS A 81 -1.93 -24.72 -5.43
CA LYS A 81 -1.09 -24.44 -4.25
C LYS A 81 -0.12 -23.31 -4.52
N ASP A 82 0.55 -23.31 -5.67
CA ASP A 82 1.51 -22.27 -6.06
C ASP A 82 0.79 -20.93 -6.19
N ALA A 83 -0.41 -20.92 -6.76
CA ALA A 83 -1.24 -19.72 -6.85
C ALA A 83 -1.70 -19.20 -5.47
N ALA A 84 -2.16 -20.09 -4.59
CA ALA A 84 -2.55 -19.73 -3.22
C ALA A 84 -1.34 -19.19 -2.43
N ASN A 85 -0.18 -19.82 -2.57
CA ASN A 85 1.05 -19.35 -1.93
C ASN A 85 1.49 -17.97 -2.43
N ALA A 86 1.32 -17.68 -3.72
CA ALA A 86 1.62 -16.36 -4.28
C ALA A 86 0.79 -15.25 -3.62
N VAL A 87 -0.48 -15.51 -3.32
CA VAL A 87 -1.34 -14.55 -2.57
C VAL A 87 -0.85 -14.36 -1.14
N ILE A 88 -0.51 -15.45 -0.46
CA ILE A 88 -0.01 -15.38 0.93
C ILE A 88 1.28 -14.56 0.98
N VAL A 89 2.22 -14.84 0.09
CA VAL A 89 3.50 -14.11 0.03
C VAL A 89 3.28 -12.63 -0.30
N LEU A 90 2.38 -12.32 -1.24
CA LEU A 90 2.05 -10.94 -1.59
C LEU A 90 1.46 -10.19 -0.39
N MET A 91 0.49 -10.79 0.30
CA MET A 91 -0.14 -10.18 1.48
C MET A 91 0.86 -10.01 2.63
N ALA A 92 1.72 -10.99 2.87
CA ALA A 92 2.78 -10.92 3.87
C ALA A 92 3.76 -9.78 3.56
N ASN A 93 4.20 -9.63 2.32
CA ASN A 93 5.08 -8.54 1.89
C ASN A 93 4.43 -7.16 2.13
N HIS A 94 3.17 -7.00 1.75
CA HIS A 94 2.45 -5.73 1.99
C HIS A 94 2.24 -5.46 3.48
N ALA A 95 1.99 -6.49 4.30
CA ALA A 95 1.90 -6.36 5.75
C ALA A 95 3.22 -5.89 6.37
N VAL A 96 4.35 -6.49 5.96
CA VAL A 96 5.70 -6.08 6.39
C VAL A 96 5.99 -4.63 5.97
N MET A 97 5.69 -4.26 4.73
CA MET A 97 5.88 -2.87 4.25
C MET A 97 5.00 -1.87 5.02
N THR A 98 3.79 -2.27 5.41
CA THR A 98 2.89 -1.46 6.24
C THR A 98 3.44 -1.31 7.65
N TYR A 99 3.93 -2.39 8.24
CA TYR A 99 4.57 -2.38 9.56
C TYR A 99 5.78 -1.42 9.62
N HIS A 100 6.62 -1.43 8.59
CA HIS A 100 7.75 -0.50 8.45
C HIS A 100 7.36 0.90 7.98
N ARG A 101 6.06 1.22 7.89
CA ARG A 101 5.52 2.50 7.44
C ARG A 101 5.92 2.91 6.00
N ASN A 102 6.38 1.98 5.21
CA ASN A 102 6.65 2.20 3.79
C ASN A 102 5.34 2.27 2.97
N LEU A 103 4.29 1.60 3.46
CA LEU A 103 2.92 1.67 2.97
C LEU A 103 2.00 2.25 4.04
N SER A 104 1.02 3.08 3.65
CA SER A 104 -0.02 3.49 4.58
C SER A 104 -1.05 2.37 4.75
N PHE A 105 -1.51 2.16 5.99
CA PHE A 105 -2.55 1.18 6.28
C PHE A 105 -3.83 1.44 5.48
N ASP A 106 -4.25 2.71 5.36
CA ASP A 106 -5.46 3.09 4.61
C ASP A 106 -5.37 2.68 3.14
N LEU A 107 -4.18 2.79 2.54
CA LEU A 107 -3.96 2.39 1.16
C LEU A 107 -4.10 0.87 1.01
N VAL A 108 -3.42 0.10 1.85
CA VAL A 108 -3.50 -1.37 1.85
C VAL A 108 -4.93 -1.82 2.12
N TYR A 109 -5.59 -1.22 3.11
CA TYR A 109 -6.97 -1.53 3.45
C TYR A 109 -7.93 -1.27 2.28
N SER A 110 -7.77 -0.16 1.55
CA SER A 110 -8.63 0.14 0.39
C SER A 110 -8.52 -0.89 -0.74
N PHE A 111 -7.33 -1.46 -0.96
CA PHE A 111 -7.14 -2.51 -1.95
C PHE A 111 -7.61 -3.89 -1.48
N TYR A 112 -7.40 -4.21 -0.22
CA TYR A 112 -7.66 -5.56 0.30
C TYR A 112 -9.00 -5.72 1.02
N ASN A 113 -9.73 -4.64 1.32
CA ASN A 113 -10.97 -4.70 2.10
C ASN A 113 -11.98 -5.71 1.55
N GLY A 114 -12.20 -5.75 0.23
CA GLY A 114 -13.08 -6.71 -0.42
C GLY A 114 -12.61 -8.16 -0.23
N TYR A 115 -11.31 -8.40 -0.32
CA TYR A 115 -10.72 -9.72 -0.14
C TYR A 115 -10.68 -10.12 1.34
N LEU A 116 -10.30 -9.21 2.22
CA LEU A 116 -10.22 -9.47 3.66
C LEU A 116 -11.61 -9.77 4.27
N SER A 117 -12.66 -9.11 3.82
CA SER A 117 -14.02 -9.40 4.25
C SER A 117 -14.46 -10.81 3.82
N LEU A 118 -14.02 -11.26 2.65
CA LEU A 118 -14.33 -12.58 2.11
C LEU A 118 -13.49 -13.68 2.77
N ILE A 119 -12.18 -13.45 2.94
CA ILE A 119 -11.18 -14.43 3.36
C ILE A 119 -10.98 -14.44 4.89
N GLY A 120 -11.17 -13.29 5.55
CA GLY A 120 -10.85 -13.09 6.96
C GLY A 120 -11.48 -14.11 7.92
N PRO A 121 -12.77 -14.45 7.79
CA PRO A 121 -13.39 -15.46 8.65
C PRO A 121 -12.76 -16.84 8.54
N SER A 122 -12.38 -17.24 7.34
CA SER A 122 -11.77 -18.56 7.08
C SER A 122 -10.30 -18.59 7.49
N MET A 123 -9.54 -17.54 7.25
CA MET A 123 -8.17 -17.42 7.75
C MET A 123 -8.11 -17.45 9.28
N ARG A 124 -9.07 -16.81 9.96
CA ARG A 124 -9.14 -16.83 11.43
C ARG A 124 -9.37 -18.24 11.95
N ARG A 125 -10.21 -19.05 11.28
CA ARG A 125 -10.43 -20.47 11.63
C ARG A 125 -9.15 -21.29 11.43
N LEU A 126 -8.43 -21.09 10.32
CA LEU A 126 -7.17 -21.78 10.05
C LEU A 126 -6.09 -21.47 11.09
N MET A 127 -5.99 -20.22 11.54
CA MET A 127 -5.03 -19.81 12.57
C MET A 127 -5.38 -20.30 14.00
N GLN A 128 -6.62 -20.69 14.26
CA GLN A 128 -7.03 -21.24 15.56
C GLN A 128 -6.74 -22.75 15.69
N ILE A 129 -6.36 -23.41 14.62
CA ILE A 129 -6.09 -24.85 14.55
C ILE A 129 -4.59 -25.15 14.70
N THR A 130 -3.74 -24.09 14.63
CA THR A 130 -2.29 -24.17 14.87
C THR A 130 -1.94 -23.77 16.28
#